data_9709e35ee9486e230ba8642a7414a7b4
#
_entry.id   9709e35ee9486e230ba8642a7414a7b4
#
_cell.length_a   1.000
_cell.length_b   1.000
_cell.length_c   1.000
_cell.angle_alpha   90.00
_cell.angle_beta   90.00
_cell.angle_gamma   90.00
#
_symmetry.space_group_name_H-M   'P 1'
#
loop_
_entity.id
_entity.type
_entity.pdbx_description
1 polymer ?
#
loop_
_entity_poly.entity_id
_entity_poly.type
_entity_poly.pdbx_seq_one_letter_code
_entity_poly.pdbx_strand_id
1 'polypeptide(L)'
;MKIAMVGSGYVGLVSGACFADFGHDVVCIDKDQSKIDRLHAGIMPIYEPGLDALVESNVKAGRLSFTTDLGEGIAGADAIFIAVGTPSRRGDGHADLTFVYEVAREVGEKLSGDAVVVTKSTVPVGTGDEVERIIRETGTGHRVSVVSNPEFLREGAAIGDFKRPDRIVIGAEDEFGREVMREVYRPLFLNESPILFTSRRTSELIKYAANAFLATKITFINEMADLCEKVGANVQDVSRGIGMDNRIGAKFLHAGPGYGGSCFPKDTLALLKTAEDYDSPTRIVEAVVKVNDSRKRAMGRKVVDALGGAEAARGKRAALLGLTFKPNTDDMRDSPAIAVAQTLTDAGVSVAAYDPEGMEQARPLLPEVTMCDSPYAAIAGADVVVIVTEWDAFRALDFRRIKQIAKAPVLVDLRNIYKPDDMRAAGFTYVSVGRS
;
A
#
# COMPACT_ATOMS: atom_id res chain seq x y z
N MET A 1 16.45 9.16 22.64
CA MET A 1 15.27 10.01 22.77
C MET A 1 14.07 9.14 23.12
N LYS A 2 13.08 9.69 23.79
CA LYS A 2 11.79 9.03 24.02
C LYS A 2 10.81 9.43 22.91
N ILE A 3 10.26 8.45 22.23
CA ILE A 3 9.30 8.62 21.11
C ILE A 3 7.99 7.94 21.47
N ALA A 4 6.89 8.67 21.34
CA ALA A 4 5.55 8.11 21.42
C ALA A 4 4.98 7.95 20.00
N MET A 5 4.48 6.76 19.67
CA MET A 5 3.85 6.46 18.39
C MET A 5 2.37 6.19 18.60
N VAL A 6 1.51 7.13 18.27
CA VAL A 6 0.05 7.03 18.44
C VAL A 6 -0.58 6.42 17.20
N GLY A 7 -1.12 5.22 17.35
CA GLY A 7 -1.63 4.34 16.30
C GLY A 7 -0.67 3.19 16.03
N SER A 8 -1.08 1.96 16.33
CA SER A 8 -0.33 0.73 16.06
C SER A 8 -0.86 -0.01 14.82
N GLY A 9 -1.26 0.76 13.81
CA GLY A 9 -1.52 0.27 12.47
C GLY A 9 -0.21 0.04 11.71
N TYR A 10 -0.31 -0.18 10.38
CA TYR A 10 0.85 -0.50 9.55
C TYR A 10 1.99 0.52 9.70
N VAL A 11 1.69 1.80 9.46
CA VAL A 11 2.69 2.88 9.51
C VAL A 11 3.28 3.04 10.92
N GLY A 12 2.41 3.07 11.94
CA GLY A 12 2.85 3.31 13.32
C GLY A 12 3.69 2.17 13.88
N LEU A 13 3.27 0.92 13.70
CA LEU A 13 3.98 -0.23 14.25
C LEU A 13 5.35 -0.45 13.55
N VAL A 14 5.39 -0.36 12.21
CA VAL A 14 6.66 -0.47 11.47
C VAL A 14 7.61 0.66 11.84
N SER A 15 7.11 1.92 11.86
CA SER A 15 7.94 3.07 12.22
C SER A 15 8.43 3.00 13.66
N GLY A 16 7.55 2.63 14.61
CA GLY A 16 7.91 2.47 16.02
C GLY A 16 8.97 1.41 16.25
N ALA A 17 8.80 0.23 15.63
CA ALA A 17 9.77 -0.85 15.71
C ALA A 17 11.15 -0.45 15.11
N CYS A 18 11.14 0.24 13.96
CA CYS A 18 12.37 0.72 13.34
C CYS A 18 13.06 1.82 14.15
N PHE A 19 12.31 2.76 14.76
CA PHE A 19 12.90 3.76 15.66
C PHE A 19 13.50 3.10 16.92
N ALA A 20 12.83 2.09 17.48
CA ALA A 20 13.37 1.33 18.61
C ALA A 20 14.66 0.60 18.22
N ASP A 21 14.73 0.05 17.01
CA ASP A 21 15.92 -0.62 16.48
C ASP A 21 17.09 0.36 16.24
N PHE A 22 16.77 1.62 15.97
CA PHE A 22 17.77 2.70 15.92
C PHE A 22 18.30 3.11 17.31
N GLY A 23 17.74 2.58 18.39
CA GLY A 23 18.18 2.86 19.76
C GLY A 23 17.36 3.93 20.50
N HIS A 24 16.23 4.34 19.96
CA HIS A 24 15.29 5.20 20.68
C HIS A 24 14.46 4.38 21.70
N ASP A 25 13.96 5.02 22.74
CA ASP A 25 12.96 4.47 23.65
C ASP A 25 11.57 4.80 23.08
N VAL A 26 10.85 3.77 22.65
CA VAL A 26 9.60 3.93 21.87
C VAL A 26 8.43 3.29 22.60
N VAL A 27 7.34 4.06 22.73
CA VAL A 27 6.06 3.58 23.21
C VAL A 27 5.05 3.65 22.06
N CYS A 28 4.53 2.50 21.63
CA CYS A 28 3.42 2.45 20.69
C CYS A 28 2.09 2.43 21.45
N ILE A 29 1.19 3.32 21.06
CA ILE A 29 -0.09 3.57 21.74
C ILE A 29 -1.22 3.27 20.77
N ASP A 30 -2.20 2.48 21.16
CA ASP A 30 -3.41 2.25 20.36
C ASP A 30 -4.62 2.08 21.29
N LYS A 31 -5.73 2.74 20.98
CA LYS A 31 -6.96 2.66 21.77
C LYS A 31 -7.62 1.27 21.74
N ASP A 32 -7.26 0.42 20.78
CA ASP A 32 -7.77 -0.94 20.63
C ASP A 32 -7.02 -1.90 21.57
N GLN A 33 -7.68 -2.25 22.70
CA GLN A 33 -7.12 -3.16 23.69
C GLN A 33 -6.76 -4.52 23.07
N SER A 34 -7.58 -5.03 22.14
CA SER A 34 -7.33 -6.35 21.54
C SER A 34 -6.03 -6.36 20.72
N LYS A 35 -5.71 -5.24 20.09
CA LYS A 35 -4.48 -5.06 19.33
C LYS A 35 -3.26 -5.01 20.24
N ILE A 36 -3.37 -4.28 21.36
CA ILE A 36 -2.31 -4.19 22.38
C ILE A 36 -2.08 -5.53 23.05
N ASP A 37 -3.15 -6.27 23.38
CA ASP A 37 -3.03 -7.62 23.95
C ASP A 37 -2.33 -8.59 23.01
N ARG A 38 -2.64 -8.53 21.71
CA ARG A 38 -1.93 -9.33 20.69
C ARG A 38 -0.44 -8.97 20.63
N LEU A 39 -0.10 -7.69 20.64
CA LEU A 39 1.30 -7.23 20.63
C LEU A 39 2.06 -7.70 21.86
N HIS A 40 1.44 -7.65 23.05
CA HIS A 40 2.04 -8.21 24.27
C HIS A 40 2.22 -9.73 24.21
N ALA A 41 1.35 -10.43 23.49
CA ALA A 41 1.47 -11.86 23.21
C ALA A 41 2.45 -12.21 22.09
N GLY A 42 3.12 -11.20 21.47
CA GLY A 42 4.02 -11.39 20.33
C GLY A 42 3.31 -11.67 19.00
N ILE A 43 2.00 -11.42 18.93
CA ILE A 43 1.18 -11.65 17.73
C ILE A 43 1.03 -10.31 16.97
N MET A 44 1.58 -10.25 15.77
CA MET A 44 1.50 -9.04 14.94
C MET A 44 0.07 -8.81 14.42
N PRO A 45 -0.49 -7.59 14.57
CA PRO A 45 -1.81 -7.26 14.04
C PRO A 45 -1.82 -6.97 12.53
N ILE A 46 -0.65 -6.92 11.91
CA ILE A 46 -0.42 -6.64 10.49
C ILE A 46 0.60 -7.62 9.93
N TYR A 47 0.55 -7.85 8.62
CA TYR A 47 1.56 -8.65 7.92
C TYR A 47 2.63 -7.73 7.31
N GLU A 48 3.87 -7.92 7.74
CA GLU A 48 5.07 -7.33 7.11
C GLU A 48 6.25 -8.27 7.35
N PRO A 49 6.96 -8.71 6.31
CA PRO A 49 8.07 -9.65 6.45
C PRO A 49 9.15 -9.16 7.43
N GLY A 50 9.44 -9.96 8.47
CA GLY A 50 10.48 -9.68 9.46
C GLY A 50 10.09 -8.71 10.57
N LEU A 51 8.85 -8.21 10.59
CA LEU A 51 8.38 -7.30 11.65
C LEU A 51 8.28 -8.00 13.00
N ASP A 52 7.85 -9.24 13.03
CA ASP A 52 7.75 -10.08 14.24
C ASP A 52 9.09 -10.17 14.98
N ALA A 53 10.14 -10.55 14.27
CA ALA A 53 11.50 -10.65 14.83
C ALA A 53 12.03 -9.27 15.28
N LEU A 54 11.73 -8.20 14.53
CA LEU A 54 12.14 -6.85 14.86
C LEU A 54 11.46 -6.36 16.14
N VAL A 55 10.17 -6.57 16.28
CA VAL A 55 9.39 -6.23 17.48
C VAL A 55 9.88 -7.02 18.67
N GLU A 56 10.00 -8.35 18.55
CA GLU A 56 10.45 -9.23 19.63
C GLU A 56 11.82 -8.80 20.16
N SER A 57 12.78 -8.55 19.27
CA SER A 57 14.14 -8.10 19.65
C SER A 57 14.13 -6.79 20.43
N ASN A 58 13.32 -5.81 20.00
CA ASN A 58 13.27 -4.50 20.65
C ASN A 58 12.48 -4.49 21.96
N VAL A 59 11.43 -5.31 22.08
CA VAL A 59 10.73 -5.55 23.35
C VAL A 59 11.66 -6.19 24.37
N LYS A 60 12.39 -7.24 23.98
CA LYS A 60 13.39 -7.90 24.85
C LYS A 60 14.51 -6.95 25.29
N ALA A 61 14.91 -6.03 24.44
CA ALA A 61 15.91 -5.01 24.76
C ALA A 61 15.37 -3.85 25.59
N GLY A 62 14.07 -3.83 25.91
CA GLY A 62 13.41 -2.77 26.69
C GLY A 62 13.30 -1.43 25.96
N ARG A 63 13.45 -1.41 24.63
CA ARG A 63 13.35 -0.19 23.81
C ARG A 63 12.00 0.00 23.15
N LEU A 64 11.13 -1.02 23.15
CA LEU A 64 9.80 -0.96 22.56
C LEU A 64 8.77 -1.48 23.56
N SER A 65 7.74 -0.69 23.81
CA SER A 65 6.62 -1.05 24.67
C SER A 65 5.28 -0.64 24.05
N PHE A 66 4.20 -1.15 24.61
CA PHE A 66 2.84 -0.94 24.10
C PHE A 66 1.90 -0.56 25.25
N THR A 67 0.98 0.37 25.01
CA THR A 67 -0.05 0.77 25.98
C THR A 67 -1.31 1.26 25.28
N THR A 68 -2.44 1.20 25.99
CA THR A 68 -3.67 1.88 25.56
C THR A 68 -3.82 3.27 26.19
N ASP A 69 -3.02 3.59 27.21
CA ASP A 69 -3.08 4.89 27.89
C ASP A 69 -2.20 5.92 27.17
N LEU A 70 -2.85 6.89 26.54
CA LEU A 70 -2.15 7.98 25.83
C LEU A 70 -1.32 8.83 26.80
N GLY A 71 -1.84 9.17 27.97
CA GLY A 71 -1.14 10.02 28.93
C GLY A 71 0.16 9.39 29.44
N GLU A 72 0.11 8.09 29.79
CA GLU A 72 1.29 7.31 30.16
C GLU A 72 2.30 7.23 29.00
N GLY A 73 1.80 6.90 27.81
CA GLY A 73 2.64 6.69 26.62
C GLY A 73 3.40 7.95 26.18
N ILE A 74 2.77 9.13 26.27
CA ILE A 74 3.40 10.40 25.84
C ILE A 74 4.18 11.09 26.98
N ALA A 75 4.09 10.63 28.24
CA ALA A 75 4.76 11.27 29.36
C ALA A 75 6.27 11.36 29.14
N GLY A 76 6.80 12.58 29.07
CA GLY A 76 8.23 12.85 28.85
C GLY A 76 8.74 12.46 27.44
N ALA A 77 7.85 12.31 26.45
CA ALA A 77 8.26 12.07 25.07
C ALA A 77 8.81 13.36 24.42
N ASP A 78 9.96 13.25 23.75
CA ASP A 78 10.56 14.33 22.97
C ASP A 78 9.78 14.55 21.64
N ALA A 79 9.30 13.45 21.04
CA ALA A 79 8.53 13.46 19.81
C ALA A 79 7.31 12.53 19.93
N ILE A 80 6.14 13.04 19.55
CA ILE A 80 4.87 12.33 19.58
C ILE A 80 4.36 12.22 18.14
N PHE A 81 4.42 11.01 17.58
CA PHE A 81 4.00 10.75 16.21
C PHE A 81 2.53 10.34 16.15
N ILE A 82 1.75 11.05 15.35
CA ILE A 82 0.36 10.69 15.01
C ILE A 82 0.40 9.82 13.75
N ALA A 83 0.17 8.53 13.92
CA ALA A 83 0.20 7.50 12.87
C ALA A 83 -1.14 6.73 12.79
N VAL A 84 -2.25 7.43 13.02
CA VAL A 84 -3.60 6.85 12.97
C VAL A 84 -4.13 6.77 11.54
N GLY A 85 -5.16 5.93 11.33
CA GLY A 85 -5.80 5.76 10.04
C GLY A 85 -6.48 7.04 9.54
N THR A 86 -6.37 7.29 8.24
CA THR A 86 -7.07 8.37 7.52
C THR A 86 -7.87 7.77 6.36
N PRO A 87 -8.95 7.00 6.64
CA PRO A 87 -9.74 6.37 5.59
C PRO A 87 -10.44 7.41 4.72
N SER A 88 -10.81 7.03 3.50
CA SER A 88 -11.66 7.89 2.66
C SER A 88 -13.07 7.93 3.24
N ARG A 89 -13.67 9.11 3.34
CA ARG A 89 -15.07 9.26 3.72
C ARG A 89 -15.98 8.68 2.66
N ARG A 90 -17.01 7.95 3.09
CA ARG A 90 -18.04 7.45 2.18
C ARG A 90 -18.82 8.63 1.60
N GLY A 91 -18.90 8.71 0.28
CA GLY A 91 -19.75 9.65 -0.47
C GLY A 91 -19.04 10.85 -1.07
N ASP A 92 -17.99 11.40 -0.46
CA ASP A 92 -17.33 12.61 -0.96
C ASP A 92 -15.84 12.44 -1.33
N GLY A 93 -15.23 11.32 -0.92
CA GLY A 93 -13.82 11.02 -1.24
C GLY A 93 -12.77 11.80 -0.42
N HIS A 94 -13.20 12.66 0.51
CA HIS A 94 -12.28 13.32 1.45
C HIS A 94 -11.63 12.30 2.41
N ALA A 95 -10.44 12.62 2.89
CA ALA A 95 -9.85 11.88 4.00
C ALA A 95 -10.64 12.16 5.30
N ASP A 96 -10.95 11.11 6.05
CA ASP A 96 -11.50 11.25 7.40
C ASP A 96 -10.38 11.55 8.40
N LEU A 97 -10.34 12.76 8.90
CA LEU A 97 -9.34 13.27 9.83
C LEU A 97 -9.78 13.22 11.30
N THR A 98 -10.95 12.66 11.57
CA THR A 98 -11.53 12.61 12.93
C THR A 98 -10.53 12.06 13.92
N PHE A 99 -9.89 10.92 13.62
CA PHE A 99 -8.91 10.31 14.51
C PHE A 99 -7.64 11.16 14.70
N VAL A 100 -7.20 11.88 13.66
CA VAL A 100 -6.03 12.78 13.76
C VAL A 100 -6.33 13.92 14.72
N TYR A 101 -7.51 14.53 14.61
CA TYR A 101 -7.92 15.67 15.44
C TYR A 101 -8.26 15.26 16.88
N GLU A 102 -8.86 14.09 17.07
CA GLU A 102 -9.07 13.51 18.40
C GLU A 102 -7.73 13.34 19.13
N VAL A 103 -6.75 12.68 18.47
CA VAL A 103 -5.41 12.49 19.04
C VAL A 103 -4.72 13.82 19.31
N ALA A 104 -4.81 14.80 18.39
CA ALA A 104 -4.21 16.13 18.61
C ALA A 104 -4.77 16.81 19.87
N ARG A 105 -6.08 16.74 20.09
CA ARG A 105 -6.74 17.27 21.29
C ARG A 105 -6.30 16.57 22.56
N GLU A 106 -6.36 15.24 22.56
CA GLU A 106 -5.96 14.46 23.75
C GLU A 106 -4.48 14.65 24.09
N VAL A 107 -3.61 14.75 23.08
CA VAL A 107 -2.18 15.06 23.28
C VAL A 107 -2.05 16.44 23.94
N GLY A 108 -2.72 17.48 23.41
CA GLY A 108 -2.67 18.82 23.99
C GLY A 108 -3.14 18.88 25.45
N GLU A 109 -4.18 18.11 25.81
CA GLU A 109 -4.73 18.03 27.17
C GLU A 109 -3.83 17.26 28.16
N LYS A 110 -3.06 16.26 27.67
CA LYS A 110 -2.25 15.34 28.50
C LYS A 110 -0.76 15.59 28.46
N LEU A 111 -0.30 16.59 27.71
CA LEU A 111 1.14 16.95 27.67
C LEU A 111 1.66 17.30 29.06
N SER A 112 2.82 16.73 29.42
CA SER A 112 3.50 16.97 30.69
C SER A 112 4.85 17.69 30.53
N GLY A 113 5.22 18.10 29.33
CA GLY A 113 6.47 18.77 29.00
C GLY A 113 6.48 19.30 27.58
N ASP A 114 7.55 20.00 27.21
CA ASP A 114 7.78 20.47 25.85
C ASP A 114 7.94 19.26 24.90
N ALA A 115 7.29 19.30 23.73
CA ALA A 115 7.32 18.18 22.78
C ALA A 115 7.14 18.64 21.34
N VAL A 116 7.61 17.80 20.41
CA VAL A 116 7.29 17.94 18.98
C VAL A 116 6.19 16.94 18.64
N VAL A 117 5.05 17.45 18.12
CA VAL A 117 3.96 16.61 17.65
C VAL A 117 4.08 16.44 16.14
N VAL A 118 4.21 15.20 15.70
CA VAL A 118 4.56 14.87 14.31
C VAL A 118 3.39 14.15 13.63
N THR A 119 2.82 14.74 12.60
CA THR A 119 1.84 14.06 11.74
C THR A 119 2.57 13.13 10.79
N LYS A 120 2.50 11.83 11.05
CA LYS A 120 3.06 10.76 10.20
C LYS A 120 2.03 10.22 9.22
N SER A 121 0.76 10.22 9.60
CA SER A 121 -0.36 9.87 8.74
C SER A 121 -0.35 10.68 7.44
N THR A 122 -0.77 10.06 6.33
CA THR A 122 -0.98 10.80 5.07
C THR A 122 -2.25 11.62 5.17
N VAL A 123 -2.11 12.93 5.09
CA VAL A 123 -3.18 13.91 5.36
C VAL A 123 -3.23 15.00 4.28
N PRO A 124 -4.41 15.59 4.00
CA PRO A 124 -4.55 16.73 3.11
C PRO A 124 -3.74 17.95 3.56
N VAL A 125 -3.42 18.81 2.59
CA VAL A 125 -2.68 20.07 2.82
C VAL A 125 -3.42 20.96 3.81
N GLY A 126 -2.71 21.45 4.83
CA GLY A 126 -3.25 22.29 5.90
C GLY A 126 -3.65 21.53 7.16
N THR A 127 -3.58 20.19 7.15
CA THR A 127 -3.91 19.38 8.34
C THR A 127 -2.96 19.69 9.51
N GLY A 128 -1.66 19.89 9.24
CA GLY A 128 -0.69 20.23 10.29
C GLY A 128 -0.99 21.58 10.95
N ASP A 129 -1.52 22.56 10.19
CA ASP A 129 -1.95 23.84 10.73
C ASP A 129 -3.17 23.68 11.65
N GLU A 130 -4.09 22.80 11.27
CA GLU A 130 -5.27 22.51 12.09
C GLU A 130 -4.91 21.73 13.36
N VAL A 131 -3.98 20.77 13.27
CA VAL A 131 -3.43 20.06 14.43
C VAL A 131 -2.79 21.06 15.42
N GLU A 132 -2.00 22.02 14.94
CA GLU A 132 -1.42 23.08 15.78
C GLU A 132 -2.50 23.93 16.45
N ARG A 133 -3.52 24.32 15.70
CA ARG A 133 -4.66 25.10 16.24
C ARG A 133 -5.37 24.33 17.36
N ILE A 134 -5.69 23.03 17.14
CA ILE A 134 -6.37 22.18 18.11
C ILE A 134 -5.53 22.04 19.40
N ILE A 135 -4.23 21.76 19.30
CA ILE A 135 -3.36 21.64 20.47
C ILE A 135 -3.29 22.98 21.22
N ARG A 136 -3.16 24.09 20.53
CA ARG A 136 -3.11 25.42 21.14
C ARG A 136 -4.41 25.75 21.90
N GLU A 137 -5.56 25.32 21.38
CA GLU A 137 -6.87 25.55 22.01
C GLU A 137 -7.07 24.75 23.32
N THR A 138 -6.31 23.69 23.55
CA THR A 138 -6.35 22.98 24.85
C THR A 138 -5.76 23.80 25.99
N GLY A 139 -5.04 24.88 25.69
CA GLY A 139 -4.41 25.74 26.69
C GLY A 139 -3.20 25.09 27.36
N THR A 140 -2.55 24.12 26.74
CA THR A 140 -1.30 23.54 27.27
C THR A 140 -0.28 24.65 27.57
N GLY A 141 0.31 24.61 28.76
CA GLY A 141 1.37 25.53 29.17
C GLY A 141 2.76 25.19 28.63
N HIS A 142 2.88 24.14 27.82
CA HIS A 142 4.15 23.63 27.30
C HIS A 142 4.43 24.16 25.89
N ARG A 143 5.71 24.19 25.52
CA ARG A 143 6.13 24.51 24.16
C ARG A 143 5.85 23.33 23.25
N VAL A 144 5.05 23.54 22.22
CA VAL A 144 4.73 22.52 21.21
C VAL A 144 5.11 23.03 19.82
N SER A 145 5.87 22.24 19.07
CA SER A 145 6.07 22.43 17.64
C SER A 145 5.32 21.32 16.89
N VAL A 146 4.55 21.68 15.86
CA VAL A 146 3.88 20.71 15.01
C VAL A 146 4.64 20.54 13.71
N VAL A 147 4.89 19.29 13.36
CA VAL A 147 5.69 18.89 12.20
C VAL A 147 4.89 17.90 11.32
N SER A 148 4.97 18.08 10.00
CA SER A 148 4.45 17.10 9.03
C SER A 148 5.60 16.25 8.49
N ASN A 149 5.56 14.93 8.75
CA ASN A 149 6.61 14.00 8.32
C ASN A 149 5.96 12.75 7.69
N PRO A 150 5.46 12.87 6.46
CA PRO A 150 4.81 11.76 5.78
C PRO A 150 5.77 10.60 5.56
N GLU A 151 5.22 9.38 5.53
CA GLU A 151 5.97 8.17 5.22
C GLU A 151 5.96 7.88 3.71
N PHE A 152 6.96 7.11 3.24
CA PHE A 152 7.06 6.64 1.86
C PHE A 152 7.32 5.12 1.83
N LEU A 153 6.74 4.41 2.78
CA LEU A 153 6.91 2.97 2.96
C LEU A 153 6.11 2.19 1.92
N ARG A 154 6.65 1.08 1.49
CA ARG A 154 5.94 0.11 0.65
C ARG A 154 5.61 -1.12 1.50
N GLU A 155 4.34 -1.46 1.62
CA GLU A 155 3.91 -2.72 2.25
C GLU A 155 4.70 -3.90 1.68
N GLY A 156 5.13 -4.83 2.53
CA GLY A 156 5.99 -5.95 2.15
C GLY A 156 7.49 -5.63 1.97
N ALA A 157 7.89 -4.36 2.11
CA ALA A 157 9.29 -3.92 2.08
C ALA A 157 9.53 -2.71 3.00
N ALA A 158 8.61 -2.44 3.92
CA ALA A 158 8.58 -1.20 4.69
C ALA A 158 9.75 -1.06 5.68
N ILE A 159 10.21 -2.16 6.28
CA ILE A 159 11.39 -2.13 7.16
C ILE A 159 12.62 -1.69 6.37
N GLY A 160 12.81 -2.22 5.17
CA GLY A 160 13.90 -1.83 4.28
C GLY A 160 13.83 -0.37 3.85
N ASP A 161 12.63 0.08 3.45
CA ASP A 161 12.36 1.46 3.05
C ASP A 161 12.57 2.45 4.21
N PHE A 162 12.21 2.05 5.44
CA PHE A 162 12.42 2.88 6.63
C PHE A 162 13.91 3.00 7.00
N LYS A 163 14.64 1.89 6.95
CA LYS A 163 16.07 1.85 7.32
C LYS A 163 16.99 2.45 6.25
N ARG A 164 16.56 2.49 5.01
CA ARG A 164 17.31 3.05 3.86
C ARG A 164 16.37 3.86 2.95
N PRO A 165 15.81 4.97 3.44
CA PRO A 165 14.88 5.77 2.67
C PRO A 165 15.60 6.51 1.53
N ASP A 166 14.95 6.61 0.37
CA ASP A 166 15.41 7.46 -0.74
C ASP A 166 15.45 8.95 -0.32
N ARG A 167 14.58 9.36 0.60
CA ARG A 167 14.52 10.71 1.22
C ARG A 167 13.65 10.69 2.47
N ILE A 168 13.89 11.66 3.34
CA ILE A 168 13.05 12.01 4.48
C ILE A 168 12.54 13.43 4.26
N VAL A 169 11.21 13.64 4.34
CA VAL A 169 10.59 14.95 4.17
C VAL A 169 10.05 15.43 5.52
N ILE A 170 10.47 16.60 5.94
CA ILE A 170 10.10 17.20 7.23
C ILE A 170 9.56 18.61 6.99
N GLY A 171 8.28 18.80 7.21
CA GLY A 171 7.62 20.09 7.19
C GLY A 171 7.60 20.68 8.60
N ALA A 172 8.45 21.67 8.86
CA ALA A 172 8.55 22.31 10.17
C ALA A 172 8.66 23.83 10.02
N GLU A 173 7.88 24.58 10.82
CA GLU A 173 7.82 26.04 10.75
C GLU A 173 8.83 26.71 11.69
N ASP A 174 9.34 25.98 12.70
CA ASP A 174 10.30 26.51 13.68
C ASP A 174 11.52 25.63 13.84
N GLU A 175 12.58 26.18 14.48
CA GLU A 175 13.87 25.47 14.65
C GLU A 175 13.78 24.36 15.70
N PHE A 176 12.92 24.49 16.73
CA PHE A 176 12.73 23.44 17.74
C PHE A 176 12.24 22.13 17.09
N GLY A 177 11.22 22.22 16.23
CA GLY A 177 10.75 21.08 15.46
C GLY A 177 11.85 20.48 14.58
N ARG A 178 12.65 21.33 13.91
CA ARG A 178 13.75 20.88 13.04
C ARG A 178 14.86 20.17 13.82
N GLU A 179 15.26 20.70 14.98
CA GLU A 179 16.30 20.13 15.81
C GLU A 179 15.89 18.74 16.35
N VAL A 180 14.69 18.63 16.91
CA VAL A 180 14.18 17.36 17.41
C VAL A 180 14.10 16.33 16.27
N MET A 181 13.61 16.70 15.10
CA MET A 181 13.51 15.77 13.96
C MET A 181 14.88 15.38 13.40
N ARG A 182 15.90 16.25 13.44
CA ARG A 182 17.29 15.85 13.11
C ARG A 182 17.79 14.77 14.07
N GLU A 183 17.52 14.91 15.37
CA GLU A 183 17.92 13.91 16.37
C GLU A 183 17.17 12.59 16.22
N VAL A 184 15.85 12.62 15.89
CA VAL A 184 15.06 11.43 15.60
C VAL A 184 15.67 10.63 14.45
N TYR A 185 16.09 11.30 13.37
CA TYR A 185 16.65 10.65 12.18
C TYR A 185 18.17 10.58 12.14
N ARG A 186 18.87 11.04 13.21
CA ARG A 186 20.35 10.97 13.31
C ARG A 186 20.93 9.58 13.05
N PRO A 187 20.30 8.45 13.46
CA PRO A 187 20.83 7.12 13.16
C PRO A 187 20.95 6.80 11.66
N LEU A 188 20.25 7.51 10.80
CA LEU A 188 20.34 7.35 9.34
C LEU A 188 21.48 8.15 8.69
N PHE A 189 22.26 8.89 9.47
CA PHE A 189 23.38 9.70 8.96
C PHE A 189 24.40 8.87 8.18
N LEU A 190 24.71 7.66 8.65
CA LEU A 190 25.66 6.75 7.97
C LEU A 190 25.19 6.29 6.58
N ASN A 191 23.90 6.36 6.31
CA ASN A 191 23.31 6.00 5.01
C ASN A 191 23.26 7.20 4.05
N GLU A 192 23.70 8.38 4.49
CA GLU A 192 23.61 9.65 3.74
C GLU A 192 22.20 9.94 3.20
N SER A 193 21.16 9.44 3.92
CA SER A 193 19.77 9.62 3.50
C SER A 193 19.42 11.11 3.49
N PRO A 194 19.02 11.68 2.35
CA PRO A 194 18.78 13.12 2.27
C PRO A 194 17.54 13.50 3.08
N ILE A 195 17.68 14.51 3.93
CA ILE A 195 16.58 15.13 4.69
C ILE A 195 16.22 16.45 4.03
N LEU A 196 14.99 16.55 3.56
CA LEU A 196 14.42 17.78 3.02
C LEU A 196 13.58 18.47 4.09
N PHE A 197 14.05 19.62 4.57
CA PHE A 197 13.26 20.51 5.41
C PHE A 197 12.47 21.49 4.54
N THR A 198 11.18 21.61 4.80
CA THR A 198 10.26 22.48 4.07
C THR A 198 9.13 22.97 4.99
N SER A 199 8.13 23.68 4.46
CA SER A 199 6.92 24.00 5.21
C SER A 199 6.03 22.77 5.39
N ARG A 200 5.17 22.77 6.41
CA ARG A 200 4.19 21.69 6.66
C ARG A 200 3.33 21.41 5.42
N ARG A 201 2.73 22.47 4.86
CA ARG A 201 1.87 22.34 3.66
C ARG A 201 2.59 21.74 2.47
N THR A 202 3.85 22.14 2.24
CA THR A 202 4.67 21.56 1.16
C THR A 202 4.97 20.09 1.43
N SER A 203 5.31 19.72 2.67
CA SER A 203 5.55 18.33 3.07
C SER A 203 4.32 17.43 2.84
N GLU A 204 3.13 17.91 3.23
CA GLU A 204 1.86 17.21 3.01
C GLU A 204 1.58 17.03 1.51
N LEU A 205 1.77 18.08 0.70
CA LEU A 205 1.57 18.00 -0.76
C LEU A 205 2.56 17.06 -1.44
N ILE A 206 3.82 17.02 -1.00
CA ILE A 206 4.85 16.12 -1.57
C ILE A 206 4.41 14.66 -1.52
N LYS A 207 3.77 14.22 -0.44
CA LYS A 207 3.28 12.84 -0.31
C LYS A 207 2.22 12.52 -1.37
N TYR A 208 1.22 13.35 -1.51
CA TYR A 208 0.17 13.15 -2.52
C TYR A 208 0.70 13.25 -3.94
N ALA A 209 1.54 14.24 -4.22
CA ALA A 209 2.16 14.42 -5.54
C ALA A 209 3.02 13.21 -5.93
N ALA A 210 3.81 12.68 -4.99
CA ALA A 210 4.62 11.49 -5.23
C ALA A 210 3.76 10.26 -5.56
N ASN A 211 2.73 9.98 -4.77
CA ASN A 211 1.86 8.84 -4.99
C ASN A 211 1.02 8.98 -6.28
N ALA A 212 0.52 10.18 -6.59
CA ALA A 212 -0.19 10.45 -7.83
C ALA A 212 0.72 10.29 -9.05
N PHE A 213 1.98 10.72 -8.97
CA PHE A 213 2.94 10.53 -10.06
C PHE A 213 3.29 9.05 -10.30
N LEU A 214 3.46 8.28 -9.23
CA LEU A 214 3.69 6.82 -9.34
C LEU A 214 2.47 6.11 -9.94
N ALA A 215 1.26 6.48 -9.53
CA ALA A 215 0.01 5.98 -10.12
C ALA A 215 -0.09 6.35 -11.61
N THR A 216 0.36 7.55 -11.99
CA THR A 216 0.42 8.00 -13.40
C THR A 216 1.37 7.12 -14.22
N LYS A 217 2.56 6.79 -13.72
CA LYS A 217 3.50 5.89 -14.40
C LYS A 217 2.90 4.51 -14.67
N ILE A 218 2.23 3.93 -13.67
CA ILE A 218 1.55 2.63 -13.82
C ILE A 218 0.43 2.74 -14.86
N THR A 219 -0.38 3.77 -14.79
CA THR A 219 -1.50 3.97 -15.72
C THR A 219 -0.99 4.19 -17.15
N PHE A 220 0.04 5.01 -17.31
CA PHE A 220 0.67 5.26 -18.61
C PHE A 220 1.18 3.97 -19.27
N ILE A 221 1.96 3.14 -18.54
CA ILE A 221 2.48 1.90 -19.13
C ILE A 221 1.37 0.89 -19.40
N ASN A 222 0.28 0.94 -18.66
CA ASN A 222 -0.91 0.12 -18.90
C ASN A 222 -1.63 0.51 -20.18
N GLU A 223 -1.75 1.81 -20.48
CA GLU A 223 -2.29 2.27 -21.79
C GLU A 223 -1.35 1.91 -22.95
N MET A 224 -0.03 2.02 -22.73
CA MET A 224 0.96 1.55 -23.72
C MET A 224 0.84 0.03 -23.95
N ALA A 225 0.54 -0.75 -22.95
CA ALA A 225 0.30 -2.19 -23.11
C ALA A 225 -0.90 -2.47 -24.04
N ASP A 226 -2.01 -1.76 -23.84
CA ASP A 226 -3.20 -1.91 -24.68
C ASP A 226 -2.90 -1.50 -26.15
N LEU A 227 -2.12 -0.45 -26.35
CA LEU A 227 -1.64 -0.04 -27.67
C LEU A 227 -0.70 -1.09 -28.28
N CYS A 228 0.25 -1.64 -27.52
CA CYS A 228 1.17 -2.67 -27.98
C CYS A 228 0.42 -3.89 -28.55
N GLU A 229 -0.65 -4.34 -27.89
CA GLU A 229 -1.50 -5.44 -28.39
C GLU A 229 -2.15 -5.14 -29.77
N LYS A 230 -2.43 -3.87 -30.07
CA LYS A 230 -3.04 -3.46 -31.34
C LYS A 230 -2.04 -3.28 -32.48
N VAL A 231 -0.82 -2.84 -32.15
CA VAL A 231 0.20 -2.55 -33.14
C VAL A 231 1.27 -3.64 -33.28
N GLY A 232 1.15 -4.75 -32.53
CA GLY A 232 2.10 -5.86 -32.55
C GLY A 232 3.44 -5.54 -31.87
N ALA A 233 3.46 -4.63 -30.91
CA ALA A 233 4.64 -4.31 -30.10
C ALA A 233 4.65 -5.11 -28.78
N ASN A 234 5.78 -5.03 -28.05
CA ASN A 234 5.97 -5.67 -26.75
C ASN A 234 6.14 -4.62 -25.65
N VAL A 235 5.19 -4.53 -24.72
CA VAL A 235 5.22 -3.53 -23.65
C VAL A 235 6.43 -3.68 -22.72
N GLN A 236 6.99 -4.86 -22.55
CA GLN A 236 8.18 -5.05 -21.71
C GLN A 236 9.42 -4.40 -22.36
N ASP A 237 9.53 -4.43 -23.70
CA ASP A 237 10.59 -3.75 -24.42
C ASP A 237 10.38 -2.25 -24.43
N VAL A 238 9.13 -1.77 -24.57
CA VAL A 238 8.79 -0.36 -24.43
C VAL A 238 9.16 0.14 -23.03
N SER A 239 8.71 -0.57 -21.99
CA SER A 239 9.02 -0.25 -20.58
C SER A 239 10.53 -0.19 -20.33
N ARG A 240 11.28 -1.18 -20.81
CA ARG A 240 12.73 -1.23 -20.67
C ARG A 240 13.39 -0.07 -21.44
N GLY A 241 12.99 0.16 -22.69
CA GLY A 241 13.55 1.21 -23.54
C GLY A 241 13.39 2.60 -22.95
N ILE A 242 12.17 2.97 -22.56
CA ILE A 242 11.94 4.28 -21.92
C ILE A 242 12.54 4.37 -20.51
N GLY A 243 12.56 3.26 -19.78
CA GLY A 243 13.10 3.19 -18.41
C GLY A 243 14.62 3.32 -18.31
N MET A 244 15.36 3.13 -19.43
CA MET A 244 16.80 3.39 -19.54
C MET A 244 17.13 4.89 -19.54
N ASP A 245 16.18 5.75 -19.84
CA ASP A 245 16.35 7.19 -19.68
C ASP A 245 16.22 7.55 -18.18
N ASN A 246 17.30 8.04 -17.57
CA ASN A 246 17.35 8.39 -16.15
C ASN A 246 16.31 9.45 -15.75
N ARG A 247 15.85 10.28 -16.70
CA ARG A 247 14.77 11.28 -16.45
C ARG A 247 13.44 10.61 -16.22
N ILE A 248 13.23 9.40 -16.71
CA ILE A 248 12.02 8.59 -16.57
C ILE A 248 12.21 7.55 -15.46
N GLY A 249 13.30 6.79 -15.52
CA GLY A 249 13.62 5.70 -14.59
C GLY A 249 12.74 4.47 -14.76
N ALA A 250 13.31 3.29 -14.50
CA ALA A 250 12.66 2.00 -14.76
C ALA A 250 11.55 1.61 -13.76
N LYS A 251 11.55 2.19 -12.56
CA LYS A 251 10.58 1.83 -11.51
C LYS A 251 9.15 2.27 -11.89
N PHE A 252 8.14 1.47 -11.54
CA PHE A 252 6.71 1.71 -11.79
C PHE A 252 6.29 1.72 -13.26
N LEU A 253 7.03 1.02 -14.12
CA LEU A 253 6.71 0.81 -15.54
C LEU A 253 6.36 -0.66 -15.85
N HIS A 254 5.82 -1.40 -14.90
CA HIS A 254 5.34 -2.76 -15.10
C HIS A 254 3.84 -2.76 -15.45
N ALA A 255 3.51 -3.16 -16.67
CA ALA A 255 2.12 -3.31 -17.08
C ALA A 255 1.46 -4.47 -16.34
N GLY A 256 0.19 -4.28 -15.96
CA GLY A 256 -0.56 -5.25 -15.18
C GLY A 256 -2.06 -4.93 -15.11
N PRO A 257 -2.79 -5.50 -14.15
CA PRO A 257 -4.24 -5.34 -14.04
C PRO A 257 -4.70 -3.99 -13.46
N GLY A 258 -3.79 -3.10 -13.16
CA GLY A 258 -4.05 -1.82 -12.50
C GLY A 258 -3.42 -1.76 -11.10
N TYR A 259 -3.43 -0.57 -10.51
CA TYR A 259 -3.00 -0.38 -9.12
C TYR A 259 -4.16 -0.56 -8.14
N GLY A 260 -3.83 -0.96 -6.91
CA GLY A 260 -4.71 -1.10 -5.76
C GLY A 260 -3.97 -0.76 -4.48
N GLY A 261 -4.40 -1.36 -3.38
CA GLY A 261 -3.83 -1.16 -2.04
C GLY A 261 -4.38 0.06 -1.32
N SER A 262 -3.88 0.27 -0.13
CA SER A 262 -4.35 1.32 0.79
C SER A 262 -3.94 2.75 0.40
N CYS A 263 -2.89 2.91 -0.42
CA CYS A 263 -2.26 4.21 -0.64
C CYS A 263 -2.72 4.88 -1.93
N PHE A 264 -2.41 4.31 -3.11
CA PHE A 264 -2.65 4.99 -4.38
C PHE A 264 -4.11 5.36 -4.64
N PRO A 265 -5.11 4.46 -4.45
CA PRO A 265 -6.50 4.84 -4.67
C PRO A 265 -6.95 5.97 -3.73
N LYS A 266 -6.65 5.85 -2.44
CA LYS A 266 -7.03 6.83 -1.44
C LYS A 266 -6.36 8.19 -1.68
N ASP A 267 -5.05 8.20 -1.95
CA ASP A 267 -4.27 9.42 -2.05
C ASP A 267 -4.54 10.18 -3.35
N THR A 268 -4.80 9.47 -4.46
CA THR A 268 -5.21 10.10 -5.70
C THR A 268 -6.58 10.76 -5.58
N LEU A 269 -7.55 10.11 -4.92
CA LEU A 269 -8.87 10.69 -4.65
C LEU A 269 -8.79 11.90 -3.70
N ALA A 270 -8.00 11.82 -2.62
CA ALA A 270 -7.80 12.92 -1.70
C ALA A 270 -7.12 14.13 -2.36
N LEU A 271 -6.16 13.87 -3.30
CA LEU A 271 -5.55 14.95 -4.08
C LEU A 271 -6.55 15.62 -5.02
N LEU A 272 -7.40 14.84 -5.71
CA LEU A 272 -8.47 15.38 -6.54
C LEU A 272 -9.40 16.28 -5.73
N LYS A 273 -9.77 15.82 -4.54
CA LYS A 273 -10.65 16.56 -3.66
C LYS A 273 -10.03 17.85 -3.15
N THR A 274 -8.77 17.79 -2.72
CA THR A 274 -8.00 18.99 -2.36
C THR A 274 -7.94 19.97 -3.53
N ALA A 275 -7.72 19.49 -4.75
CA ALA A 275 -7.66 20.34 -5.94
C ALA A 275 -9.01 21.02 -6.24
N GLU A 276 -10.14 20.31 -6.03
CA GLU A 276 -11.49 20.89 -6.13
C GLU A 276 -11.72 21.97 -5.08
N ASP A 277 -11.36 21.72 -3.81
CA ASP A 277 -11.56 22.66 -2.69
C ASP A 277 -10.80 23.98 -2.90
N TYR A 278 -9.69 23.95 -3.65
CA TYR A 278 -8.88 25.13 -4.00
C TYR A 278 -9.12 25.63 -5.42
N ASP A 279 -10.17 25.18 -6.11
CA ASP A 279 -10.51 25.55 -7.50
C ASP A 279 -9.33 25.43 -8.48
N SER A 280 -8.53 24.37 -8.28
CA SER A 280 -7.32 24.08 -9.06
C SER A 280 -7.30 22.62 -9.55
N PRO A 281 -8.12 22.24 -10.53
CA PRO A 281 -8.33 20.85 -10.91
C PRO A 281 -7.06 20.19 -11.50
N THR A 282 -6.75 18.99 -11.00
CA THR A 282 -5.61 18.16 -11.45
C THR A 282 -6.04 17.16 -12.52
N ARG A 283 -6.16 17.61 -13.77
CA ARG A 283 -6.74 16.84 -14.91
C ARG A 283 -6.03 15.52 -15.19
N ILE A 284 -4.70 15.47 -15.06
CA ILE A 284 -3.93 14.24 -15.26
C ILE A 284 -4.33 13.18 -14.23
N VAL A 285 -4.42 13.55 -12.95
CA VAL A 285 -4.79 12.62 -11.87
C VAL A 285 -6.23 12.12 -12.03
N GLU A 286 -7.14 12.98 -12.49
CA GLU A 286 -8.53 12.62 -12.83
C GLU A 286 -8.58 11.54 -13.91
N ALA A 287 -7.80 11.70 -14.98
CA ALA A 287 -7.69 10.70 -16.03
C ALA A 287 -7.08 9.38 -15.50
N VAL A 288 -6.04 9.45 -14.69
CA VAL A 288 -5.38 8.28 -14.08
C VAL A 288 -6.37 7.44 -13.27
N VAL A 289 -7.18 8.04 -12.42
CA VAL A 289 -8.18 7.33 -11.61
C VAL A 289 -9.20 6.63 -12.51
N LYS A 290 -9.76 7.35 -13.49
CA LYS A 290 -10.77 6.79 -14.42
C LYS A 290 -10.23 5.62 -15.24
N VAL A 291 -9.01 5.77 -15.77
CA VAL A 291 -8.36 4.73 -16.59
C VAL A 291 -8.07 3.50 -15.74
N ASN A 292 -7.56 3.67 -14.51
CA ASN A 292 -7.28 2.55 -13.62
C ASN A 292 -8.53 1.73 -13.27
N ASP A 293 -9.64 2.39 -12.96
CA ASP A 293 -10.91 1.71 -12.67
C ASP A 293 -11.44 0.93 -13.87
N SER A 294 -11.37 1.53 -15.06
CA SER A 294 -11.79 0.88 -16.29
C SER A 294 -10.93 -0.33 -16.62
N ARG A 295 -9.61 -0.22 -16.34
CA ARG A 295 -8.65 -1.29 -16.60
C ARG A 295 -8.90 -2.53 -15.76
N LYS A 296 -9.17 -2.40 -14.47
CA LYS A 296 -9.44 -3.55 -13.59
C LYS A 296 -10.54 -4.45 -14.18
N ARG A 297 -11.64 -3.83 -14.64
CA ARG A 297 -12.73 -4.56 -15.31
C ARG A 297 -12.33 -5.10 -16.68
N ALA A 298 -11.52 -4.35 -17.44
CA ALA A 298 -11.03 -4.81 -18.74
C ALA A 298 -10.17 -6.07 -18.63
N MET A 299 -9.41 -6.24 -17.54
CA MET A 299 -8.64 -7.46 -17.30
C MET A 299 -9.54 -8.67 -17.04
N GLY A 300 -10.66 -8.49 -16.35
CA GLY A 300 -11.68 -9.55 -16.23
C GLY A 300 -12.26 -9.95 -17.59
N ARG A 301 -12.61 -8.96 -18.44
CA ARG A 301 -13.07 -9.22 -19.83
C ARG A 301 -12.02 -9.95 -20.66
N LYS A 302 -10.73 -9.61 -20.52
CA LYS A 302 -9.63 -10.32 -21.20
C LYS A 302 -9.61 -11.82 -20.86
N VAL A 303 -9.94 -12.20 -19.62
CA VAL A 303 -10.08 -13.60 -19.22
C VAL A 303 -11.32 -14.24 -19.87
N VAL A 304 -12.44 -13.53 -19.89
CA VAL A 304 -13.68 -13.99 -20.57
C VAL A 304 -13.42 -14.22 -22.07
N ASP A 305 -12.69 -13.31 -22.72
CA ASP A 305 -12.31 -13.44 -24.14
C ASP A 305 -11.40 -14.66 -24.37
N ALA A 306 -10.46 -14.93 -23.47
CA ALA A 306 -9.62 -16.13 -23.53
C ALA A 306 -10.42 -17.44 -23.37
N LEU A 307 -11.60 -17.39 -22.74
CA LEU A 307 -12.55 -18.50 -22.66
C LEU A 307 -13.45 -18.65 -23.88
N GLY A 308 -13.31 -17.78 -24.89
CA GLY A 308 -14.09 -17.80 -26.14
C GLY A 308 -15.25 -16.80 -26.17
N GLY A 309 -15.24 -15.81 -25.27
CA GLY A 309 -16.28 -14.78 -25.15
C GLY A 309 -17.36 -15.13 -24.13
N ALA A 310 -18.28 -14.20 -23.89
CA ALA A 310 -19.25 -14.27 -22.80
C ALA A 310 -20.16 -15.52 -22.83
N GLU A 311 -20.63 -15.92 -24.01
CA GLU A 311 -21.49 -17.12 -24.15
C GLU A 311 -20.71 -18.40 -23.85
N ALA A 312 -19.48 -18.53 -24.39
CA ALA A 312 -18.65 -19.70 -24.22
C ALA A 312 -18.04 -19.79 -22.80
N ALA A 313 -17.93 -18.67 -22.09
CA ALA A 313 -17.43 -18.63 -20.71
C ALA A 313 -18.45 -19.15 -19.68
N ARG A 314 -19.74 -19.05 -19.97
CA ARG A 314 -20.81 -19.45 -19.05
C ARG A 314 -20.68 -20.92 -18.64
N GLY A 315 -20.70 -21.18 -17.33
CA GLY A 315 -20.56 -22.52 -16.75
C GLY A 315 -19.13 -23.05 -16.73
N LYS A 316 -18.15 -22.31 -17.21
CA LYS A 316 -16.74 -22.65 -17.07
C LYS A 316 -16.19 -22.32 -15.69
N ARG A 317 -15.00 -22.83 -15.39
CA ARG A 317 -14.29 -22.64 -14.11
C ARG A 317 -12.97 -21.89 -14.35
N ALA A 318 -12.73 -20.85 -13.59
CA ALA A 318 -11.47 -20.12 -13.56
C ALA A 318 -10.73 -20.37 -12.23
N ALA A 319 -9.42 -20.55 -12.32
CA ALA A 319 -8.53 -20.55 -11.18
C ALA A 319 -7.81 -19.20 -11.10
N LEU A 320 -8.07 -18.41 -10.07
CA LEU A 320 -7.37 -17.15 -9.80
C LEU A 320 -6.20 -17.39 -8.83
N LEU A 321 -5.00 -17.07 -9.27
CA LEU A 321 -3.80 -17.15 -8.46
C LEU A 321 -3.32 -15.74 -8.11
N GLY A 322 -3.40 -15.43 -6.83
CA GLY A 322 -3.18 -14.10 -6.27
C GLY A 322 -4.48 -13.29 -6.14
N LEU A 323 -4.73 -12.80 -4.94
CA LEU A 323 -5.88 -11.98 -4.59
C LEU A 323 -5.48 -10.61 -4.05
N THR A 324 -4.37 -10.53 -3.32
CA THR A 324 -3.81 -9.27 -2.81
C THR A 324 -3.39 -8.35 -3.97
N PHE A 325 -3.36 -7.04 -3.73
CA PHE A 325 -3.04 -6.07 -4.79
C PHE A 325 -1.59 -6.18 -5.31
N LYS A 326 -0.69 -6.76 -4.51
CA LYS A 326 0.71 -7.08 -4.84
C LYS A 326 1.23 -8.21 -3.93
N PRO A 327 2.40 -8.83 -4.21
CA PRO A 327 2.98 -9.84 -3.33
C PRO A 327 3.50 -9.25 -2.01
N ASN A 328 3.74 -10.13 -1.03
CA ASN A 328 4.30 -9.83 0.30
C ASN A 328 3.42 -8.90 1.16
N THR A 329 2.11 -8.98 1.00
CA THR A 329 1.11 -8.30 1.83
C THR A 329 -0.17 -9.14 1.90
N ASP A 330 -0.99 -8.90 2.91
CA ASP A 330 -2.35 -9.44 3.03
C ASP A 330 -3.43 -8.42 2.59
N ASP A 331 -3.00 -7.25 2.07
CA ASP A 331 -3.90 -6.13 1.73
C ASP A 331 -4.73 -6.39 0.49
N MET A 332 -6.05 -6.46 0.68
CA MET A 332 -7.07 -6.65 -0.34
C MET A 332 -7.74 -5.35 -0.80
N ARG A 333 -7.42 -4.22 -0.18
CA ARG A 333 -8.08 -2.94 -0.48
C ARG A 333 -7.85 -2.55 -1.94
N ASP A 334 -8.92 -2.27 -2.65
CA ASP A 334 -8.89 -1.92 -4.08
C ASP A 334 -8.07 -2.87 -4.97
N SER A 335 -7.89 -4.12 -4.54
CA SER A 335 -7.17 -5.11 -5.34
C SER A 335 -7.85 -5.31 -6.71
N PRO A 336 -7.08 -5.32 -7.81
CA PRO A 336 -7.61 -5.68 -9.13
C PRO A 336 -8.29 -7.05 -9.17
N ALA A 337 -7.89 -7.99 -8.31
CA ALA A 337 -8.48 -9.31 -8.23
C ALA A 337 -9.99 -9.27 -7.92
N ILE A 338 -10.45 -8.27 -7.15
CA ILE A 338 -11.87 -8.09 -6.84
C ILE A 338 -12.68 -7.84 -8.12
N ALA A 339 -12.23 -6.89 -8.94
CA ALA A 339 -12.92 -6.55 -10.19
C ALA A 339 -12.81 -7.69 -11.22
N VAL A 340 -11.68 -8.40 -11.26
CA VAL A 340 -11.51 -9.58 -12.14
C VAL A 340 -12.47 -10.70 -11.73
N ALA A 341 -12.51 -11.05 -10.44
CA ALA A 341 -13.41 -12.08 -9.92
C ALA A 341 -14.88 -11.72 -10.18
N GLN A 342 -15.28 -10.48 -9.89
CA GLN A 342 -16.65 -10.02 -10.14
C GLN A 342 -17.02 -10.09 -11.62
N THR A 343 -16.13 -9.66 -12.52
CA THR A 343 -16.38 -9.75 -13.97
C THR A 343 -16.57 -11.19 -14.43
N LEU A 344 -15.84 -12.14 -13.86
CA LEU A 344 -15.96 -13.57 -14.16
C LEU A 344 -17.27 -14.14 -13.63
N THR A 345 -17.65 -13.83 -12.39
CA THR A 345 -18.92 -14.31 -11.81
C THR A 345 -20.12 -13.73 -12.55
N ASP A 346 -20.07 -12.44 -12.93
CA ASP A 346 -21.12 -11.80 -13.76
C ASP A 346 -21.26 -12.47 -15.15
N ALA A 347 -20.15 -13.01 -15.70
CA ALA A 347 -20.17 -13.80 -16.94
C ALA A 347 -20.63 -15.26 -16.74
N GLY A 348 -21.00 -15.67 -15.52
CA GLY A 348 -21.42 -17.02 -15.18
C GLY A 348 -20.26 -18.02 -15.07
N VAL A 349 -19.03 -17.56 -14.83
CA VAL A 349 -17.86 -18.38 -14.58
C VAL A 349 -17.75 -18.66 -13.09
N SER A 350 -17.58 -19.92 -12.69
CA SER A 350 -17.26 -20.28 -11.31
C SER A 350 -15.79 -20.00 -11.02
N VAL A 351 -15.50 -19.35 -9.90
CA VAL A 351 -14.14 -18.93 -9.55
C VAL A 351 -13.65 -19.69 -8.34
N ALA A 352 -12.45 -20.33 -8.47
CA ALA A 352 -11.67 -20.86 -7.37
C ALA A 352 -10.39 -20.02 -7.26
N ALA A 353 -9.96 -19.72 -6.04
CA ALA A 353 -8.82 -18.84 -5.84
C ALA A 353 -7.84 -19.35 -4.77
N TYR A 354 -6.60 -18.94 -4.92
CA TYR A 354 -5.57 -19.13 -3.91
C TYR A 354 -4.69 -17.89 -3.82
N ASP A 355 -4.42 -17.46 -2.61
CA ASP A 355 -3.43 -16.42 -2.28
C ASP A 355 -2.64 -16.88 -1.05
N PRO A 356 -1.30 -16.69 -1.00
CA PRO A 356 -0.50 -17.10 0.15
C PRO A 356 -0.89 -16.43 1.48
N GLU A 357 -1.32 -15.15 1.46
CA GLU A 357 -1.53 -14.36 2.68
C GLU A 357 -2.91 -13.70 2.76
N GLY A 358 -3.53 -13.36 1.63
CA GLY A 358 -4.72 -12.50 1.61
C GLY A 358 -6.07 -13.21 1.65
N MET A 359 -6.13 -14.54 1.82
CA MET A 359 -7.41 -15.27 1.68
C MET A 359 -8.42 -14.92 2.77
N GLU A 360 -7.98 -14.67 4.00
CA GLU A 360 -8.87 -14.30 5.11
C GLU A 360 -9.54 -12.95 4.84
N GLN A 361 -8.75 -11.97 4.38
CA GLN A 361 -9.22 -10.64 4.02
C GLN A 361 -10.08 -10.66 2.75
N ALA A 362 -9.85 -11.61 1.85
CA ALA A 362 -10.60 -11.77 0.61
C ALA A 362 -12.00 -12.37 0.82
N ARG A 363 -12.18 -13.28 1.78
CA ARG A 363 -13.46 -13.98 2.02
C ARG A 363 -14.69 -13.05 2.10
N PRO A 364 -14.68 -11.99 2.93
CA PRO A 364 -15.83 -11.09 3.03
C PRO A 364 -16.06 -10.24 1.77
N LEU A 365 -15.02 -10.04 0.95
CA LEU A 365 -15.09 -9.25 -0.27
C LEU A 365 -15.49 -10.06 -1.50
N LEU A 366 -15.27 -11.37 -1.45
CA LEU A 366 -15.49 -12.32 -2.54
C LEU A 366 -16.29 -13.55 -2.08
N PRO A 367 -17.53 -13.37 -1.61
CA PRO A 367 -18.32 -14.45 -1.00
C PRO A 367 -18.68 -15.58 -1.98
N GLU A 368 -18.67 -15.31 -3.29
CA GLU A 368 -18.99 -16.29 -4.34
C GLU A 368 -17.75 -17.07 -4.83
N VAL A 369 -16.54 -16.71 -4.36
CA VAL A 369 -15.29 -17.35 -4.77
C VAL A 369 -14.94 -18.48 -3.81
N THR A 370 -14.61 -19.65 -4.37
CA THR A 370 -14.14 -20.78 -3.60
C THR A 370 -12.67 -20.59 -3.23
N MET A 371 -12.36 -20.37 -1.94
CA MET A 371 -10.99 -20.28 -1.45
C MET A 371 -10.38 -21.66 -1.28
N CYS A 372 -9.19 -21.88 -1.86
CA CYS A 372 -8.49 -23.17 -1.90
C CYS A 372 -7.19 -23.13 -1.09
N ASP A 373 -6.77 -24.28 -0.54
CA ASP A 373 -5.59 -24.39 0.33
C ASP A 373 -4.24 -24.42 -0.43
N SER A 374 -4.28 -24.49 -1.75
CA SER A 374 -3.08 -24.49 -2.59
C SER A 374 -3.40 -24.01 -4.02
N PRO A 375 -2.39 -23.52 -4.77
CA PRO A 375 -2.60 -23.14 -6.17
C PRO A 375 -3.10 -24.32 -7.01
N TYR A 376 -2.61 -25.54 -6.77
CA TYR A 376 -3.03 -26.71 -7.51
C TYR A 376 -4.47 -27.15 -7.19
N ALA A 377 -4.95 -26.93 -5.97
CA ALA A 377 -6.35 -27.17 -5.62
C ALA A 377 -7.28 -26.18 -6.34
N ALA A 378 -6.87 -24.93 -6.50
CA ALA A 378 -7.62 -23.95 -7.29
C ALA A 378 -7.64 -24.32 -8.78
N ILE A 379 -6.51 -24.77 -9.33
CA ILE A 379 -6.33 -25.15 -10.75
C ILE A 379 -7.10 -26.42 -11.12
N ALA A 380 -7.34 -27.34 -10.19
CA ALA A 380 -7.97 -28.62 -10.49
C ALA A 380 -9.35 -28.42 -11.17
N GLY A 381 -9.49 -28.95 -12.40
CA GLY A 381 -10.70 -28.84 -13.21
C GLY A 381 -10.98 -27.45 -13.79
N ALA A 382 -10.03 -26.52 -13.71
CA ALA A 382 -10.20 -25.18 -14.27
C ALA A 382 -10.11 -25.18 -15.81
N ASP A 383 -10.98 -24.42 -16.46
CA ASP A 383 -10.93 -24.14 -17.89
C ASP A 383 -9.91 -23.03 -18.23
N VAL A 384 -9.54 -22.21 -17.25
CA VAL A 384 -8.51 -21.18 -17.37
C VAL A 384 -7.78 -20.97 -16.03
N VAL A 385 -6.46 -20.77 -16.10
CA VAL A 385 -5.63 -20.36 -14.97
C VAL A 385 -5.27 -18.88 -15.17
N VAL A 386 -5.47 -18.07 -14.15
CA VAL A 386 -5.26 -16.61 -14.20
C VAL A 386 -4.26 -16.18 -13.13
N ILE A 387 -3.15 -15.59 -13.54
CA ILE A 387 -2.20 -14.95 -12.61
C ILE A 387 -2.63 -13.50 -12.41
N VAL A 388 -3.08 -13.15 -11.21
CA VAL A 388 -3.53 -11.80 -10.87
C VAL A 388 -2.51 -11.04 -10.02
N THR A 389 -1.80 -11.76 -9.13
CA THR A 389 -0.73 -11.19 -8.30
C THR A 389 0.56 -11.98 -8.51
N GLU A 390 1.68 -11.30 -8.65
CA GLU A 390 2.98 -11.87 -9.01
C GLU A 390 3.77 -12.47 -7.82
N TRP A 391 3.12 -13.29 -6.99
CA TRP A 391 3.80 -14.00 -5.91
C TRP A 391 4.93 -14.89 -6.43
N ASP A 392 6.07 -14.92 -5.73
CA ASP A 392 7.21 -15.75 -6.12
C ASP A 392 6.85 -17.25 -6.22
N ALA A 393 5.93 -17.72 -5.35
CA ALA A 393 5.43 -19.09 -5.40
C ALA A 393 4.80 -19.46 -6.76
N PHE A 394 4.24 -18.49 -7.49
CA PHE A 394 3.63 -18.76 -8.78
C PHE A 394 4.64 -18.82 -9.93
N ARG A 395 5.84 -18.28 -9.75
CA ARG A 395 6.91 -18.37 -10.76
C ARG A 395 7.48 -19.78 -10.90
N ALA A 396 7.33 -20.62 -9.86
CA ALA A 396 7.85 -21.97 -9.79
C ALA A 396 6.78 -23.07 -9.97
N LEU A 397 5.63 -22.74 -10.56
CA LEU A 397 4.57 -23.73 -10.79
C LEU A 397 5.02 -24.82 -11.78
N ASP A 398 4.65 -26.07 -11.48
CA ASP A 398 4.87 -27.21 -12.39
C ASP A 398 3.81 -27.22 -13.51
N PHE A 399 4.18 -26.76 -14.70
CA PHE A 399 3.31 -26.71 -15.88
C PHE A 399 2.88 -28.09 -16.39
N ARG A 400 3.67 -29.15 -16.15
CA ARG A 400 3.25 -30.51 -16.48
C ARG A 400 2.08 -30.94 -15.59
N ARG A 401 2.19 -30.69 -14.30
CA ARG A 401 1.13 -30.94 -13.34
C ARG A 401 -0.12 -30.11 -13.64
N ILE A 402 0.04 -28.82 -13.97
CA ILE A 402 -1.10 -27.97 -14.35
C ILE A 402 -1.87 -28.58 -15.53
N LYS A 403 -1.17 -29.03 -16.58
CA LYS A 403 -1.82 -29.66 -17.75
C LYS A 403 -2.54 -30.99 -17.44
N GLN A 404 -2.12 -31.69 -16.40
CA GLN A 404 -2.76 -32.93 -15.96
C GLN A 404 -4.05 -32.68 -15.17
N ILE A 405 -4.11 -31.61 -14.37
CA ILE A 405 -5.22 -31.36 -13.44
C ILE A 405 -6.21 -30.30 -13.94
N ALA A 406 -5.78 -29.36 -14.78
CA ALA A 406 -6.66 -28.40 -15.43
C ALA A 406 -7.48 -29.11 -16.53
N LYS A 407 -8.70 -28.59 -16.78
CA LYS A 407 -9.55 -29.09 -17.85
C LYS A 407 -9.09 -28.63 -19.23
N ALA A 408 -8.48 -27.44 -19.30
CA ALA A 408 -7.90 -26.92 -20.54
C ALA A 408 -6.56 -26.19 -20.25
N PRO A 409 -5.59 -26.26 -21.19
CA PRO A 409 -4.29 -25.61 -21.01
C PRO A 409 -4.35 -24.12 -21.41
N VAL A 410 -5.25 -23.35 -20.80
CA VAL A 410 -5.38 -21.91 -21.01
C VAL A 410 -4.80 -21.17 -19.81
N LEU A 411 -3.84 -20.27 -20.07
CA LEU A 411 -3.17 -19.49 -19.04
C LEU A 411 -3.24 -18.00 -19.39
N VAL A 412 -3.87 -17.22 -18.56
CA VAL A 412 -3.96 -15.75 -18.66
C VAL A 412 -3.05 -15.13 -17.60
N ASP A 413 -1.97 -14.52 -18.03
CA ASP A 413 -0.97 -13.92 -17.15
C ASP A 413 -1.11 -12.39 -17.15
N LEU A 414 -1.84 -11.88 -16.17
CA LEU A 414 -2.08 -10.43 -16.02
C LEU A 414 -0.88 -9.67 -15.43
N ARG A 415 0.20 -10.38 -15.06
CA ARG A 415 1.41 -9.81 -14.44
C ARG A 415 2.67 -10.01 -15.28
N ASN A 416 2.55 -10.71 -16.40
CA ASN A 416 3.69 -10.94 -17.29
C ASN A 416 4.87 -11.66 -16.63
N ILE A 417 4.59 -12.61 -15.71
CA ILE A 417 5.64 -13.32 -14.96
C ILE A 417 6.30 -14.44 -15.75
N TYR A 418 5.69 -14.86 -16.87
CA TYR A 418 6.23 -15.91 -17.73
C TYR A 418 6.62 -15.38 -19.11
N LYS A 419 7.50 -16.09 -19.78
CA LYS A 419 7.87 -15.82 -21.17
C LYS A 419 6.84 -16.45 -22.11
N PRO A 420 6.28 -15.71 -23.08
CA PRO A 420 5.27 -16.24 -24.00
C PRO A 420 5.73 -17.49 -24.75
N ASP A 421 6.95 -17.49 -25.26
CA ASP A 421 7.48 -18.60 -26.05
C ASP A 421 7.64 -19.88 -25.22
N ASP A 422 8.07 -19.77 -23.96
CA ASP A 422 8.19 -20.90 -23.06
C ASP A 422 6.81 -21.52 -22.77
N MET A 423 5.77 -20.69 -22.57
CA MET A 423 4.42 -21.16 -22.31
C MET A 423 3.78 -21.81 -23.53
N ARG A 424 3.98 -21.21 -24.72
CA ARG A 424 3.53 -21.82 -26.00
C ARG A 424 4.25 -23.15 -26.27
N ALA A 425 5.56 -23.21 -26.05
CA ALA A 425 6.33 -24.44 -26.19
C ALA A 425 5.90 -25.52 -25.19
N ALA A 426 5.47 -25.12 -23.97
CA ALA A 426 4.88 -26.01 -22.99
C ALA A 426 3.44 -26.46 -23.36
N GLY A 427 2.85 -25.95 -24.44
CA GLY A 427 1.55 -26.33 -24.99
C GLY A 427 0.36 -25.59 -24.32
N PHE A 428 0.58 -24.39 -23.82
CA PHE A 428 -0.49 -23.52 -23.31
C PHE A 428 -1.00 -22.55 -24.38
N THR A 429 -2.32 -22.33 -24.40
CA THR A 429 -2.88 -21.11 -24.95
C THR A 429 -2.58 -20.01 -23.96
N TYR A 430 -1.55 -19.21 -24.27
CA TYR A 430 -1.05 -18.19 -23.36
C TYR A 430 -1.48 -16.79 -23.78
N VAL A 431 -2.13 -16.08 -22.86
CA VAL A 431 -2.58 -14.70 -23.02
C VAL A 431 -1.90 -13.86 -21.96
N SER A 432 -1.30 -12.76 -22.35
CA SER A 432 -0.60 -11.85 -21.45
C SER A 432 -1.00 -10.38 -21.70
N VAL A 433 -0.39 -9.46 -20.98
CA VAL A 433 -0.69 -8.01 -21.06
C VAL A 433 0.34 -7.32 -21.92
N GLY A 434 -0.11 -6.63 -23.00
CA GLY A 434 0.76 -5.82 -23.87
C GLY A 434 1.78 -6.62 -24.67
N ARG A 435 1.51 -7.90 -24.94
CA ARG A 435 2.37 -8.78 -25.76
C ARG A 435 1.48 -9.66 -26.63
N SER A 436 1.77 -9.78 -27.89
CA SER A 436 1.10 -10.65 -28.87
C SER A 436 1.73 -12.05 -28.97
#